data_980c0d3c1bfece4f5ace130b141d0a85
#
_entry.id   980c0d3c1bfece4f5ace130b141d0a85
#
_cell.length_a   1.000
_cell.length_b   1.000
_cell.length_c   1.000
_cell.angle_alpha   90.00
_cell.angle_beta   90.00
_cell.angle_gamma   90.00
#
_symmetry.space_group_name_H-M   'P 1'
#
loop_
_entity.id
_entity.type
_entity.pdbx_description
1 polymer ?
#
loop_
_entity_poly.entity_id
_entity_poly.type
_entity_poly.pdbx_seq_one_letter_code
_entity_poly.pdbx_strand_id
1 'polypeptide(L)'
;IKITYYFIAALILTIIIHLLLTRTRKGRYVKAVGDNADGAKLVGIDPVKTKFLSYIVCSVMASIAGILFCSRIGIVTTSSGNGYEMTAVAACVLGGISLTGGVGSVIGSAIGAVIMSSISYLLVFMGFSSNYNDAITGSILIVIVVVDSVMQIRSRMKLRHERLQARTRDDMVAEGENA
;
A
#
# COMPACT_ATOMS: atom_id res chain seq x y z
N ILE A 1 -9.35 -28.97 -5.57
CA ILE A 1 -9.13 -29.01 -4.10
C ILE A 1 -7.86 -28.24 -3.69
N LYS A 2 -6.72 -28.37 -4.42
CA LYS A 2 -5.46 -27.67 -4.07
C LYS A 2 -5.60 -26.14 -4.09
N ILE A 3 -6.35 -25.56 -5.02
CA ILE A 3 -6.57 -24.12 -5.12
C ILE A 3 -7.25 -23.56 -3.87
N THR A 4 -8.16 -24.31 -3.27
CA THR A 4 -8.87 -23.93 -2.05
C THR A 4 -7.94 -23.73 -0.87
N TYR A 5 -6.92 -24.56 -0.68
CA TYR A 5 -5.98 -24.44 0.44
C TYR A 5 -5.12 -23.17 0.34
N TYR A 6 -4.60 -22.86 -0.85
CA TYR A 6 -3.82 -21.63 -1.07
C TYR A 6 -4.66 -20.36 -0.88
N PHE A 7 -5.92 -20.40 -1.32
CA PHE A 7 -6.85 -19.29 -1.12
C PHE A 7 -7.17 -19.08 0.36
N ILE A 8 -7.44 -20.16 1.10
CA ILE A 8 -7.67 -20.08 2.55
C ILE A 8 -6.43 -19.55 3.27
N ALA A 9 -5.23 -20.03 2.93
CA ALA A 9 -3.98 -19.53 3.51
C ALA A 9 -3.79 -18.02 3.24
N ALA A 10 -4.01 -17.55 2.01
CA ALA A 10 -3.93 -16.14 1.67
C ALA A 10 -4.96 -15.30 2.45
N LEU A 11 -6.19 -15.80 2.59
CA LEU A 11 -7.24 -15.13 3.33
C LEU A 11 -6.91 -15.02 4.82
N ILE A 12 -6.41 -16.08 5.43
CA ILE A 12 -5.97 -16.09 6.84
C ILE A 12 -4.84 -15.08 7.04
N LEU A 13 -3.82 -15.07 6.17
CA LEU A 13 -2.71 -14.11 6.23
C LEU A 13 -3.20 -12.66 6.09
N THR A 14 -4.13 -12.41 5.18
CA THR A 14 -4.73 -11.08 4.99
C THR A 14 -5.45 -10.63 6.26
N ILE A 15 -6.22 -11.50 6.91
CA ILE A 15 -6.91 -11.21 8.17
C ILE A 15 -5.91 -10.92 9.28
N ILE A 16 -4.86 -11.74 9.43
CA ILE A 16 -3.82 -11.57 10.44
C ILE A 16 -3.15 -10.19 10.29
N ILE A 17 -2.71 -9.84 9.09
CA ILE A 17 -2.05 -8.57 8.83
C ILE A 17 -3.04 -7.40 9.01
N HIS A 18 -4.28 -7.56 8.58
CA HIS A 18 -5.31 -6.53 8.81
C HIS A 18 -5.51 -6.25 10.30
N LEU A 19 -5.65 -7.28 11.12
CA LEU A 19 -5.78 -7.16 12.58
C LEU A 19 -4.51 -6.56 13.20
N LEU A 20 -3.34 -6.96 12.74
CA LEU A 20 -2.05 -6.47 13.21
C LEU A 20 -1.92 -4.96 12.96
N LEU A 21 -2.27 -4.48 11.76
CA LEU A 21 -2.19 -3.07 11.38
C LEU A 21 -3.29 -2.19 11.98
N THR A 22 -4.51 -2.75 12.20
CA THR A 22 -5.65 -1.95 12.68
C THR A 22 -5.81 -2.00 14.19
N ARG A 23 -5.56 -3.14 14.83
CA ARG A 23 -5.84 -3.35 16.25
C ARG A 23 -4.62 -3.17 17.16
N THR A 24 -3.38 -3.27 16.65
CA THR A 24 -2.20 -3.17 17.50
C THR A 24 -1.66 -1.75 17.61
N ARG A 25 -0.96 -1.44 18.72
CA ARG A 25 -0.26 -0.17 18.91
C ARG A 25 0.83 0.02 17.85
N LYS A 26 1.56 -1.04 17.50
CA LYS A 26 2.63 -1.01 16.49
C LYS A 26 2.09 -0.69 15.09
N GLY A 27 0.93 -1.22 14.72
CA GLY A 27 0.27 -0.90 13.45
C GLY A 27 -0.13 0.59 13.36
N ARG A 28 -0.62 1.18 14.46
CA ARG A 28 -0.89 2.63 14.53
C ARG A 28 0.38 3.46 14.40
N TYR A 29 1.50 3.01 14.98
CA TYR A 29 2.79 3.69 14.84
C TYR A 29 3.29 3.68 13.40
N VAL A 30 3.11 2.58 12.67
CA VAL A 30 3.46 2.48 11.24
C VAL A 30 2.70 3.54 10.43
N LYS A 31 1.40 3.69 10.67
CA LYS A 31 0.58 4.71 10.00
C LYS A 31 1.00 6.13 10.38
N ALA A 32 1.22 6.40 11.66
CA ALA A 32 1.63 7.71 12.14
C ALA A 32 3.01 8.14 11.57
N VAL A 33 3.98 7.24 11.56
CA VAL A 33 5.31 7.48 10.97
C VAL A 33 5.22 7.64 9.44
N GLY A 34 4.32 6.91 8.79
CA GLY A 34 4.07 7.04 7.36
C GLY A 34 3.44 8.38 6.99
N ASP A 35 2.57 8.93 7.83
CA ASP A 35 1.92 10.23 7.61
C ASP A 35 2.89 11.40 7.85
N ASN A 36 3.54 11.42 9.02
CA ASN A 36 4.53 12.44 9.37
C ASN A 36 5.57 11.87 10.35
N ALA A 37 6.76 11.57 9.86
CA ALA A 37 7.84 11.01 10.65
C ALA A 37 8.37 11.96 11.73
N ASP A 38 8.41 13.27 11.45
CA ASP A 38 8.89 14.28 12.41
C ASP A 38 7.83 14.54 13.49
N GLY A 39 6.57 14.63 13.10
CA GLY A 39 5.45 14.70 14.05
C GLY A 39 5.37 13.48 14.97
N ALA A 40 5.65 12.28 14.44
CA ALA A 40 5.69 11.05 15.23
C ALA A 40 6.80 11.09 16.31
N LYS A 41 7.96 11.67 16.01
CA LYS A 41 9.03 11.87 17.00
C LYS A 41 8.60 12.75 18.18
N LEU A 42 7.84 13.81 17.91
CA LEU A 42 7.39 14.74 18.95
C LEU A 42 6.48 14.08 19.97
N VAL A 43 5.74 13.04 19.57
CA VAL A 43 4.87 12.24 20.46
C VAL A 43 5.57 10.98 20.99
N GLY A 44 6.90 10.89 20.87
CA GLY A 44 7.70 9.80 21.45
C GLY A 44 7.74 8.51 20.62
N ILE A 45 7.30 8.52 19.37
CA ILE A 45 7.39 7.38 18.47
C ILE A 45 8.73 7.44 17.72
N ASP A 46 9.55 6.39 17.84
CA ASP A 46 10.81 6.27 17.11
C ASP A 46 10.56 5.81 15.66
N PRO A 47 10.78 6.67 14.64
CA PRO A 47 10.52 6.32 13.25
C PRO A 47 11.48 5.24 12.72
N VAL A 48 12.71 5.21 13.20
CA VAL A 48 13.73 4.26 12.73
C VAL A 48 13.34 2.85 13.16
N LYS A 49 13.01 2.65 14.43
CA LYS A 49 12.55 1.34 14.94
C LYS A 49 11.25 0.90 14.29
N THR A 50 10.34 1.83 14.05
CA THR A 50 9.06 1.54 13.39
C THR A 50 9.25 1.10 11.95
N LYS A 51 10.09 1.78 11.17
CA LYS A 51 10.45 1.39 9.80
C LYS A 51 11.15 0.03 9.78
N PHE A 52 12.12 -0.18 10.66
CA PHE A 52 12.83 -1.44 10.76
C PHE A 52 11.90 -2.62 11.03
N LEU A 53 10.96 -2.46 11.97
CA LEU A 53 9.94 -3.47 12.25
C LEU A 53 9.05 -3.75 11.03
N SER A 54 8.68 -2.72 10.27
CA SER A 54 7.88 -2.86 9.05
C SER A 54 8.61 -3.67 7.97
N TYR A 55 9.92 -3.46 7.81
CA TYR A 55 10.73 -4.26 6.89
C TYR A 55 10.84 -5.73 7.32
N ILE A 56 10.98 -6.00 8.62
CA ILE A 56 10.98 -7.38 9.14
C ILE A 56 9.66 -8.07 8.81
N VAL A 57 8.53 -7.43 9.09
CA VAL A 57 7.20 -8.00 8.79
C VAL A 57 7.03 -8.24 7.29
N CYS A 58 7.46 -7.29 6.46
CA CYS A 58 7.43 -7.43 5.00
C CYS A 58 8.26 -8.64 4.53
N SER A 59 9.49 -8.80 5.03
CA SER A 59 10.37 -9.91 4.68
C SER A 59 9.80 -11.26 5.10
N VAL A 60 9.20 -11.36 6.29
CA VAL A 60 8.54 -12.58 6.76
C VAL A 60 7.35 -12.93 5.86
N MET A 61 6.53 -11.95 5.50
CA MET A 61 5.40 -12.17 4.60
C MET A 61 5.84 -12.58 3.19
N ALA A 62 6.91 -11.98 2.67
CA ALA A 62 7.48 -12.35 1.38
C ALA A 62 8.02 -13.80 1.40
N SER A 63 8.67 -14.22 2.50
CA SER A 63 9.14 -15.59 2.67
C SER A 63 7.99 -16.60 2.68
N ILE A 64 6.92 -16.31 3.41
CA ILE A 64 5.71 -17.16 3.43
C ILE A 64 5.08 -17.23 2.03
N ALA A 65 4.97 -16.10 1.33
CA ALA A 65 4.45 -16.05 -0.03
C ALA A 65 5.31 -16.88 -0.99
N GLY A 66 6.65 -16.80 -0.88
CA GLY A 66 7.58 -17.61 -1.65
C GLY A 66 7.40 -19.11 -1.42
N ILE A 67 7.25 -19.56 -0.17
CA ILE A 67 6.98 -20.96 0.15
C ILE A 67 5.66 -21.45 -0.48
N LEU A 68 4.59 -20.66 -0.35
CA LEU A 68 3.29 -20.98 -0.95
C LEU A 68 3.37 -21.03 -2.48
N PHE A 69 4.13 -20.11 -3.09
CA PHE A 69 4.35 -20.07 -4.52
C PHE A 69 5.10 -21.30 -5.02
N CYS A 70 6.22 -21.67 -4.38
CA CYS A 70 6.98 -22.87 -4.70
C CYS A 70 6.13 -24.15 -4.56
N SER A 71 5.36 -24.25 -3.49
CA SER A 71 4.46 -25.38 -3.24
C SER A 71 3.34 -25.51 -4.30
N ARG A 72 2.91 -24.38 -4.88
CA ARG A 72 1.87 -24.36 -5.93
C ARG A 72 2.40 -24.81 -7.29
N ILE A 73 3.57 -24.31 -7.68
CA ILE A 73 4.15 -24.53 -9.03
C ILE A 73 4.87 -25.88 -9.12
N GLY A 74 5.50 -26.30 -8.03
CA GLY A 74 6.22 -27.59 -7.95
C GLY A 74 7.62 -27.56 -8.57
N ILE A 75 7.86 -26.77 -9.60
CA ILE A 75 9.18 -26.58 -10.25
C ILE A 75 9.52 -25.10 -10.21
N VAL A 76 10.67 -24.78 -9.62
CA VAL A 76 11.14 -23.39 -9.49
C VAL A 76 12.42 -23.24 -10.29
N THR A 77 12.46 -22.22 -11.13
CA THR A 77 13.63 -21.81 -11.91
C THR A 77 14.25 -20.55 -11.30
N THR A 78 15.46 -20.19 -11.70
CA THR A 78 16.15 -18.98 -11.24
C THR A 78 15.44 -17.70 -11.64
N SER A 79 14.57 -17.72 -12.65
CA SER A 79 13.74 -16.60 -13.11
C SER A 79 12.33 -16.60 -12.51
N SER A 80 11.97 -17.61 -11.71
CA SER A 80 10.65 -17.67 -11.07
C SER A 80 10.49 -16.54 -10.08
N GLY A 81 9.43 -15.77 -10.21
CA GLY A 81 9.15 -14.61 -9.35
C GLY A 81 9.71 -13.27 -9.83
N ASN A 82 10.44 -13.25 -10.93
CA ASN A 82 10.94 -12.00 -11.52
C ASN A 82 9.76 -11.09 -11.91
N GLY A 83 9.82 -9.79 -11.56
CA GLY A 83 8.74 -8.84 -11.84
C GLY A 83 7.58 -8.84 -10.82
N TYR A 84 7.53 -9.80 -9.89
CA TYR A 84 6.47 -9.84 -8.88
C TYR A 84 6.53 -8.69 -7.89
N GLU A 85 7.70 -8.12 -7.65
CA GLU A 85 7.89 -6.93 -6.85
C GLU A 85 7.10 -5.74 -7.42
N MET A 86 7.18 -5.51 -8.73
CA MET A 86 6.45 -4.43 -9.41
C MET A 86 4.93 -4.69 -9.40
N THR A 87 4.54 -5.92 -9.66
CA THR A 87 3.12 -6.33 -9.61
C THR A 87 2.54 -6.17 -8.20
N ALA A 88 3.30 -6.48 -7.15
CA ALA A 88 2.86 -6.31 -5.77
C ALA A 88 2.70 -4.83 -5.40
N VAL A 89 3.63 -3.96 -5.82
CA VAL A 89 3.52 -2.51 -5.64
C VAL A 89 2.29 -1.98 -6.38
N ALA A 90 2.11 -2.36 -7.65
CA ALA A 90 0.95 -1.95 -8.44
C ALA A 90 -0.37 -2.39 -7.79
N ALA A 91 -0.44 -3.63 -7.28
CA ALA A 91 -1.60 -4.13 -6.56
C ALA A 91 -1.91 -3.33 -5.29
N CYS A 92 -0.88 -2.97 -4.52
CA CYS A 92 -1.03 -2.16 -3.31
C CYS A 92 -1.57 -0.76 -3.63
N VAL A 93 -1.00 -0.10 -4.66
CA VAL A 93 -1.42 1.26 -5.05
C VAL A 93 -2.81 1.25 -5.66
N LEU A 94 -3.12 0.25 -6.52
CA LEU A 94 -4.47 0.03 -7.04
C LEU A 94 -5.49 -0.22 -5.92
N GLY A 95 -5.05 -0.88 -4.85
CA GLY A 95 -5.83 -1.10 -3.64
C GLY A 95 -5.98 0.12 -2.72
N GLY A 96 -5.44 1.30 -3.11
CA GLY A 96 -5.56 2.54 -2.38
C GLY A 96 -4.53 2.74 -1.26
N ILE A 97 -3.38 2.05 -1.33
CA ILE A 97 -2.23 2.35 -0.47
C ILE A 97 -1.44 3.49 -1.09
N SER A 98 -1.25 4.56 -0.32
CA SER A 98 -0.46 5.71 -0.73
C SER A 98 1.04 5.40 -0.74
N LEU A 99 1.73 5.74 -1.81
CA LEU A 99 3.18 5.63 -1.91
C LEU A 99 3.93 6.60 -0.98
N THR A 100 3.31 7.73 -0.62
CA THR A 100 3.89 8.68 0.33
C THR A 100 3.76 8.22 1.78
N GLY A 101 2.92 7.20 2.04
CA GLY A 101 2.69 6.62 3.37
C GLY A 101 1.45 7.17 4.08
N GLY A 102 1.24 6.72 5.30
CA GLY A 102 0.17 7.17 6.21
C GLY A 102 -1.21 6.62 5.91
N VAL A 103 -1.58 6.47 4.65
CA VAL A 103 -2.92 6.06 4.20
C VAL A 103 -2.87 4.74 3.47
N GLY A 104 -3.83 3.86 3.74
CA GLY A 104 -3.98 2.59 3.05
C GLY A 104 -4.79 1.56 3.84
N SER A 105 -5.26 0.54 3.12
CA SER A 105 -6.05 -0.56 3.66
C SER A 105 -5.52 -1.90 3.16
N VAL A 106 -5.36 -2.86 4.08
CA VAL A 106 -4.95 -4.24 3.74
C VAL A 106 -6.02 -4.93 2.88
N ILE A 107 -7.28 -4.67 3.18
CA ILE A 107 -8.38 -5.23 2.38
C ILE A 107 -8.36 -4.66 0.97
N GLY A 108 -8.12 -3.33 0.85
CA GLY A 108 -7.95 -2.68 -0.45
C GLY A 108 -6.83 -3.32 -1.27
N SER A 109 -5.64 -3.51 -0.68
CA SER A 109 -4.52 -4.16 -1.40
C SER A 109 -4.79 -5.61 -1.76
N ALA A 110 -5.56 -6.36 -0.95
CA ALA A 110 -5.99 -7.71 -1.33
C ALA A 110 -6.90 -7.70 -2.56
N ILE A 111 -7.85 -6.76 -2.63
CA ILE A 111 -8.70 -6.57 -3.81
C ILE A 111 -7.85 -6.14 -5.02
N GLY A 112 -6.91 -5.20 -4.83
CA GLY A 112 -5.97 -4.78 -5.87
C GLY A 112 -5.14 -5.94 -6.42
N ALA A 113 -4.68 -6.85 -5.56
CA ALA A 113 -3.96 -8.06 -5.97
C ALA A 113 -4.83 -9.00 -6.83
N VAL A 114 -6.10 -9.17 -6.51
CA VAL A 114 -7.04 -9.95 -7.33
C VAL A 114 -7.24 -9.30 -8.69
N ILE A 115 -7.40 -7.98 -8.74
CA ILE A 115 -7.56 -7.24 -10.01
C ILE A 115 -6.31 -7.39 -10.88
N MET A 116 -5.11 -7.15 -10.31
CA MET A 116 -3.85 -7.28 -11.05
C MET A 116 -3.63 -8.70 -11.58
N SER A 117 -3.92 -9.72 -10.77
CA SER A 117 -3.86 -11.11 -11.21
C SER A 117 -4.85 -11.40 -12.35
N SER A 118 -6.07 -10.86 -12.25
CA SER A 118 -7.09 -11.03 -13.31
C SER A 118 -6.64 -10.40 -14.63
N ILE A 119 -6.04 -9.21 -14.58
CA ILE A 119 -5.47 -8.55 -15.78
C ILE A 119 -4.38 -9.43 -16.41
N SER A 120 -3.45 -9.94 -15.61
CA SER A 120 -2.38 -10.82 -16.09
C SER A 120 -2.93 -12.09 -16.75
N TYR A 121 -3.94 -12.72 -16.16
CA TYR A 121 -4.60 -13.90 -16.75
C TYR A 121 -5.33 -13.59 -18.05
N LEU A 122 -6.01 -12.45 -18.14
CA LEU A 122 -6.68 -12.01 -19.37
C LEU A 122 -5.69 -11.80 -20.51
N LEU A 123 -4.54 -11.21 -20.25
CA LEU A 123 -3.50 -10.98 -21.26
C LEU A 123 -2.95 -12.29 -21.82
N VAL A 124 -2.68 -13.25 -20.93
CA VAL A 124 -2.24 -14.60 -21.35
C VAL A 124 -3.35 -15.29 -22.16
N PHE A 125 -4.61 -15.17 -21.78
CA PHE A 125 -5.74 -15.74 -22.50
C PHE A 125 -5.91 -15.13 -23.89
N MET A 126 -5.62 -13.84 -24.07
CA MET A 126 -5.63 -13.15 -25.36
C MET A 126 -4.42 -13.52 -26.26
N GLY A 127 -3.51 -14.37 -25.78
CA GLY A 127 -2.34 -14.84 -26.55
C GLY A 127 -1.15 -13.89 -26.53
N PHE A 128 -1.13 -12.89 -25.67
CA PHE A 128 0.05 -12.04 -25.48
C PHE A 128 1.17 -12.80 -24.80
N SER A 129 2.42 -12.61 -25.28
CA SER A 129 3.58 -13.22 -24.63
C SER A 129 3.85 -12.60 -23.26
N SER A 130 4.53 -13.35 -22.39
CA SER A 130 4.87 -12.90 -21.01
C SER A 130 5.60 -11.54 -20.97
N ASN A 131 6.39 -11.21 -22.00
CA ASN A 131 7.10 -9.94 -22.08
C ASN A 131 6.18 -8.72 -22.17
N TYR A 132 5.00 -8.88 -22.79
CA TYR A 132 3.98 -7.81 -22.82
C TYR A 132 3.30 -7.61 -21.48
N ASN A 133 3.24 -8.66 -20.65
CA ASN A 133 2.65 -8.55 -19.31
C ASN A 133 3.42 -7.57 -18.44
N ASP A 134 4.75 -7.61 -18.48
CA ASP A 134 5.60 -6.69 -17.70
C ASP A 134 5.47 -5.24 -18.19
N ALA A 135 5.42 -5.03 -19.51
CA ALA A 135 5.22 -3.71 -20.11
C ALA A 135 3.84 -3.12 -19.74
N ILE A 136 2.79 -3.94 -19.76
CA ILE A 136 1.44 -3.51 -19.41
C ILE A 136 1.33 -3.24 -17.92
N THR A 137 1.88 -4.10 -17.07
CA THR A 137 1.92 -3.89 -15.61
C THR A 137 2.67 -2.61 -15.26
N GLY A 138 3.83 -2.36 -15.90
CA GLY A 138 4.58 -1.12 -15.72
C GLY A 138 3.79 0.11 -16.17
N SER A 139 3.08 0.04 -17.30
CA SER A 139 2.23 1.14 -17.79
C SER A 139 1.07 1.43 -16.84
N ILE A 140 0.40 0.40 -16.35
CA ILE A 140 -0.68 0.53 -15.36
C ILE A 140 -0.13 1.18 -14.08
N LEU A 141 1.04 0.75 -13.61
CA LEU A 141 1.67 1.31 -12.42
C LEU A 141 1.95 2.80 -12.60
N ILE A 142 2.50 3.24 -13.73
CA ILE A 142 2.76 4.66 -14.02
C ILE A 142 1.46 5.47 -13.94
N VAL A 143 0.40 5.00 -14.60
CA VAL A 143 -0.89 5.70 -14.60
C VAL A 143 -1.44 5.83 -13.17
N ILE A 144 -1.42 4.75 -12.39
CA ILE A 144 -1.94 4.75 -11.02
C ILE A 144 -1.11 5.68 -10.13
N VAL A 145 0.23 5.66 -10.24
CA VAL A 145 1.12 6.54 -9.46
C VAL A 145 0.88 8.01 -9.77
N VAL A 146 0.68 8.35 -11.05
CA VAL A 146 0.36 9.72 -11.45
C VAL A 146 -0.99 10.16 -10.86
N VAL A 147 -2.00 9.30 -10.95
CA VAL A 147 -3.34 9.58 -10.39
C VAL A 147 -3.26 9.76 -8.86
N ASP A 148 -2.57 8.86 -8.15
CA ASP A 148 -2.40 8.94 -6.69
C ASP A 148 -1.66 10.23 -6.30
N SER A 149 -0.57 10.57 -6.98
CA SER A 149 0.18 11.81 -6.76
C SER A 149 -0.66 13.06 -6.94
N VAL A 150 -1.44 13.13 -8.03
CA VAL A 150 -2.34 14.28 -8.30
C VAL A 150 -3.43 14.38 -7.24
N MET A 151 -4.03 13.27 -6.84
CA MET A 151 -5.07 13.25 -5.79
C MET A 151 -4.52 13.74 -4.45
N GLN A 152 -3.31 13.32 -4.08
CA GLN A 152 -2.67 13.75 -2.83
C GLN A 152 -2.32 15.23 -2.84
N ILE A 153 -1.77 15.75 -3.94
CA ILE A 153 -1.48 17.19 -4.08
C ILE A 153 -2.77 17.99 -3.89
N ARG A 154 -3.85 17.59 -4.54
CA ARG A 154 -5.15 18.26 -4.40
C ARG A 154 -5.69 18.22 -2.96
N SER A 155 -5.57 17.08 -2.30
CA SER A 155 -6.01 16.94 -0.90
C SER A 155 -5.20 17.82 0.05
N ARG A 156 -3.87 17.86 -0.11
CA ARG A 156 -2.99 18.73 0.70
C ARG A 156 -3.26 20.20 0.47
N MET A 157 -3.54 20.61 -0.77
CA MET A 157 -3.90 22.01 -1.08
C MET A 157 -5.23 22.41 -0.44
N LYS A 158 -6.25 21.55 -0.46
CA LYS A 158 -7.53 21.83 0.23
C LYS A 158 -7.32 22.05 1.73
N LEU A 159 -6.62 21.15 2.40
CA LEU A 159 -6.34 21.28 3.83
C LEU A 159 -5.53 22.55 4.15
N ARG A 160 -4.64 22.97 3.27
CA ARG A 160 -3.87 24.21 3.44
C ARG A 160 -4.77 25.45 3.30
N HIS A 161 -5.69 25.45 2.34
CA HIS A 161 -6.67 26.53 2.19
C HIS A 161 -7.61 26.64 3.39
N GLU A 162 -8.12 25.54 3.88
CA GLU A 162 -8.99 25.51 5.07
C GLU A 162 -8.27 26.06 6.31
N ARG A 163 -7.00 25.68 6.51
CA ARG A 163 -6.18 26.19 7.62
C ARG A 163 -5.91 27.69 7.51
N LEU A 164 -5.68 28.20 6.30
CA LEU A 164 -5.48 29.64 6.07
C LEU A 164 -6.78 30.41 6.34
N GLN A 165 -7.92 29.92 5.85
CA GLN A 165 -9.22 30.55 6.11
C GLN A 165 -9.58 30.56 7.59
N ALA A 166 -9.29 29.47 8.33
CA ALA A 166 -9.50 29.41 9.78
C ALA A 166 -8.66 30.47 10.49
N ARG A 167 -7.36 30.61 10.15
CA ARG A 167 -6.50 31.65 10.75
C ARG A 167 -7.00 33.04 10.47
N THR A 168 -7.34 33.36 9.23
CA THR A 168 -7.85 34.70 8.86
C THR A 168 -9.15 35.02 9.60
N ARG A 169 -9.99 34.00 9.86
CA ARG A 169 -11.21 34.20 10.63
C ARG A 169 -10.93 34.47 12.11
N ASP A 170 -9.98 33.75 12.70
CA ASP A 170 -9.59 33.94 14.09
C ASP A 170 -8.96 35.35 14.29
N ASP A 171 -8.13 35.80 13.34
CA ASP A 171 -7.52 37.13 13.36
C ASP A 171 -8.60 38.25 13.27
N MET A 172 -9.60 38.09 12.42
CA MET A 172 -10.71 39.06 12.31
C MET A 172 -11.58 39.10 13.56
N VAL A 173 -11.79 37.98 14.24
CA VAL A 173 -12.54 37.93 15.51
C VAL A 173 -11.76 38.62 16.63
N ALA A 174 -10.43 38.39 16.68
CA ALA A 174 -9.57 39.04 17.67
C ALA A 174 -9.45 40.56 17.46
N GLU A 175 -9.44 41.04 16.22
CA GLU A 175 -9.49 42.48 15.92
C GLU A 175 -10.83 43.11 16.28
N GLY A 176 -11.95 42.41 16.04
CA GLY A 176 -13.29 42.90 16.39
C GLY A 176 -13.57 42.95 17.90
N GLU A 177 -12.86 42.16 18.72
CA GLU A 177 -13.02 42.13 20.19
C GLU A 177 -12.16 43.23 20.86
N ASN A 178 -11.17 43.78 20.17
CA ASN A 178 -10.29 44.85 20.65
C ASN A 178 -10.71 46.28 20.20
N ALA A 179 -11.76 46.40 19.40
CA ALA A 179 -12.30 47.68 18.89
C ALA A 179 -13.61 48.06 19.64
#